data_137a585971abc47329bf84d91c498eeb
#
_entry.id   137a585971abc47329bf84d91c498eeb
#
_cell.length_a   1.000
_cell.length_b   1.000
_cell.length_c   1.000
_cell.angle_alpha   90.00
_cell.angle_beta   90.00
_cell.angle_gamma   90.00
#
_symmetry.space_group_name_H-M   'P 1'
#
loop_
_entity.id
_entity.type
_entity.pdbx_description
1 polymer ?
#
loop_
_entity_poly.entity_id
_entity_poly.type
_entity_poly.pdbx_seq_one_letter_code
_entity_poly.pdbx_strand_id
1 'polypeptide(L)'
;MTSVNVYETVQAMKYSMRDIEFGDAVLITDKKPFYLPKDIRFSFTTKLDNIDKFNYKMVYELGRHIKTDFVLIVHADGFVIHPENWSDSFLDYDYIGSPWPLPKNDYAYRDSEGNICRVGNSVSIRSKRLLDYQVEHDLPWVKVYDGFYNEDIFLCCYCKNQMEKDGLKWADLETAVKFGREHPLPENKGIEPFIFHKWWGENESYPHFYSPKKRIKMAIRPLLFWRKTDKWKKEHGIV
;
A
#
# COMPACT_ATOMS: atom_id res chain seq x y z
N MET A 1 0.77 8.54 0.52
CA MET A 1 1.61 9.40 -0.35
C MET A 1 1.46 8.96 -1.80
N THR A 2 1.15 9.87 -2.75
CA THR A 2 0.93 9.48 -4.17
C THR A 2 0.89 10.70 -5.10
N SER A 3 1.32 10.53 -6.36
CA SER A 3 1.07 11.48 -7.48
C SER A 3 0.24 10.83 -8.61
N VAL A 4 -0.21 9.59 -8.41
CA VAL A 4 -1.05 8.85 -9.35
C VAL A 4 -2.33 8.37 -8.64
N ASN A 5 -3.41 8.19 -9.38
CA ASN A 5 -4.71 7.73 -8.82
C ASN A 5 -5.16 8.54 -7.59
N VAL A 6 -4.86 9.85 -7.56
CA VAL A 6 -5.12 10.72 -6.39
C VAL A 6 -6.61 10.74 -6.00
N TYR A 7 -7.51 10.75 -6.99
CA TYR A 7 -8.95 10.71 -6.73
C TYR A 7 -9.34 9.40 -6.04
N GLU A 8 -8.89 8.28 -6.59
CA GLU A 8 -9.16 6.93 -6.07
C GLU A 8 -8.59 6.78 -4.64
N THR A 9 -7.38 7.32 -4.39
CA THR A 9 -6.77 7.34 -3.05
C THR A 9 -7.60 8.14 -2.05
N VAL A 10 -8.13 9.32 -2.44
CA VAL A 10 -9.02 10.10 -1.56
C VAL A 10 -10.31 9.34 -1.26
N GLN A 11 -10.87 8.59 -2.22
CA GLN A 11 -12.05 7.76 -1.95
C GLN A 11 -11.71 6.59 -1.01
N ALA A 12 -10.54 5.96 -1.18
CA ALA A 12 -10.05 4.91 -0.28
C ALA A 12 -9.85 5.43 1.15
N MET A 13 -9.26 6.62 1.32
CA MET A 13 -9.13 7.29 2.62
C MET A 13 -10.50 7.52 3.26
N LYS A 14 -11.45 8.12 2.54
CA LYS A 14 -12.82 8.34 3.05
C LYS A 14 -13.50 7.03 3.46
N TYR A 15 -13.31 5.99 2.67
CA TYR A 15 -13.88 4.68 2.96
C TYR A 15 -13.25 4.05 4.20
N SER A 16 -11.94 4.23 4.41
CA SER A 16 -11.22 3.79 5.62
C SER A 16 -11.62 4.56 6.87
N MET A 17 -12.05 5.81 6.72
CA MET A 17 -12.46 6.68 7.84
C MET A 17 -13.91 6.46 8.28
N ARG A 18 -14.68 5.58 7.61
CA ARG A 18 -16.00 5.22 8.10
C ARG A 18 -15.83 4.35 9.35
N ASP A 19 -16.61 4.59 10.36
CA ASP A 19 -16.66 3.80 11.60
C ASP A 19 -15.33 3.71 12.39
N ILE A 20 -14.32 4.52 12.02
CA ILE A 20 -13.04 4.66 12.74
C ILE A 20 -12.72 6.16 12.87
N GLU A 21 -12.42 6.59 14.09
CA GLU A 21 -11.92 7.94 14.36
C GLU A 21 -10.39 7.95 14.36
N PHE A 22 -9.81 8.61 13.36
CA PHE A 22 -8.36 8.81 13.26
C PHE A 22 -7.96 10.16 13.83
N GLY A 23 -6.87 10.22 14.59
CA GLY A 23 -6.34 11.47 15.13
C GLY A 23 -5.87 12.48 14.07
N ASP A 24 -5.44 12.01 12.90
CA ASP A 24 -5.12 12.83 11.70
C ASP A 24 -5.32 11.99 10.44
N ALA A 25 -5.73 12.62 9.35
CA ALA A 25 -5.76 12.03 8.03
C ALA A 25 -5.03 12.94 7.05
N VAL A 26 -3.99 12.46 6.38
CA VAL A 26 -3.14 13.27 5.50
C VAL A 26 -2.99 12.68 4.11
N LEU A 27 -3.32 13.48 3.09
CA LEU A 27 -2.97 13.21 1.71
C LEU A 27 -1.64 13.91 1.37
N ILE A 28 -0.61 13.12 1.09
CA ILE A 28 0.71 13.62 0.70
C ILE A 28 0.84 13.49 -0.81
N THR A 29 0.87 14.62 -1.53
CA THR A 29 0.89 14.66 -3.00
C THR A 29 1.51 15.97 -3.52
N ASP A 30 1.81 16.02 -4.81
CA ASP A 30 2.44 17.19 -5.46
C ASP A 30 1.47 18.34 -5.77
N LYS A 31 0.17 18.07 -5.78
CA LYS A 31 -0.87 19.09 -6.02
C LYS A 31 -2.08 18.85 -5.12
N LYS A 32 -2.49 19.89 -4.37
CA LYS A 32 -3.72 19.84 -3.57
C LYS A 32 -4.94 19.66 -4.50
N PRO A 33 -5.70 18.56 -4.39
CA PRO A 33 -6.93 18.40 -5.16
C PRO A 33 -8.00 19.39 -4.68
N PHE A 34 -8.75 20.01 -5.61
CA PHE A 34 -9.84 20.92 -5.25
C PHE A 34 -11.00 20.21 -4.54
N TYR A 35 -11.14 18.91 -4.74
CA TYR A 35 -12.17 18.05 -4.14
C TYR A 35 -11.72 17.39 -2.82
N LEU A 36 -10.55 17.77 -2.25
CA LEU A 36 -10.06 17.19 -1.00
C LEU A 36 -11.01 17.55 0.15
N PRO A 37 -11.54 16.57 0.89
CA PRO A 37 -12.39 16.83 2.05
C PRO A 37 -11.67 17.64 3.12
N LYS A 38 -12.43 18.36 3.95
CA LYS A 38 -11.86 19.24 4.99
C LYS A 38 -11.19 18.47 6.13
N ASP A 39 -11.64 17.27 6.38
CA ASP A 39 -11.14 16.31 7.37
C ASP A 39 -9.88 15.57 6.90
N ILE A 40 -9.46 15.76 5.64
CA ILE A 40 -8.18 15.24 5.14
C ILE A 40 -7.22 16.40 4.90
N ARG A 41 -6.16 16.43 5.69
CA ARG A 41 -5.09 17.43 5.57
C ARG A 41 -4.28 17.20 4.30
N PHE A 42 -3.94 18.27 3.60
CA PHE A 42 -2.98 18.24 2.50
C PHE A 42 -1.56 18.44 3.04
N SER A 43 -0.62 17.64 2.56
CA SER A 43 0.81 17.86 2.75
C SER A 43 1.54 17.73 1.41
N PHE A 44 2.40 18.71 1.13
CA PHE A 44 3.11 18.77 -0.15
C PHE A 44 4.30 17.81 -0.17
N THR A 45 4.48 17.13 -1.30
CA THR A 45 5.72 16.45 -1.69
C THR A 45 6.03 16.73 -3.16
N THR A 46 7.28 16.58 -3.59
CA THR A 46 7.61 16.67 -5.02
C THR A 46 7.00 15.48 -5.77
N LYS A 47 6.71 15.67 -7.06
CA LYS A 47 6.03 14.67 -7.89
C LYS A 47 6.73 13.30 -7.84
N LEU A 48 5.91 12.28 -7.62
CA LEU A 48 6.32 10.87 -7.66
C LEU A 48 6.08 10.35 -9.08
N ASP A 49 7.06 10.49 -9.95
CA ASP A 49 6.96 10.15 -11.37
C ASP A 49 7.46 8.73 -11.69
N ASN A 50 8.06 8.05 -10.72
CA ASN A 50 8.49 6.66 -10.82
C ASN A 50 8.42 5.95 -9.46
N ILE A 51 8.54 4.62 -9.48
CA ILE A 51 8.46 3.79 -8.28
C ILE A 51 9.62 4.02 -7.32
N ASP A 52 10.82 4.32 -7.81
CA ASP A 52 11.99 4.51 -6.97
C ASP A 52 11.87 5.77 -6.10
N LYS A 53 11.35 6.87 -6.67
CA LYS A 53 11.05 8.08 -5.89
C LYS A 53 9.98 7.82 -4.83
N PHE A 54 8.96 7.03 -5.19
CA PHE A 54 7.95 6.63 -4.21
C PHE A 54 8.58 5.84 -3.06
N ASN A 55 9.33 4.78 -3.36
CA ASN A 55 9.97 3.92 -2.36
C ASN A 55 10.93 4.73 -1.48
N TYR A 56 11.80 5.56 -2.07
CA TYR A 56 12.69 6.43 -1.32
C TYR A 56 11.93 7.34 -0.35
N LYS A 57 10.88 8.01 -0.81
CA LYS A 57 10.12 8.92 0.02
C LYS A 57 9.30 8.22 1.09
N MET A 58 8.81 7.03 0.83
CA MET A 58 8.13 6.21 1.83
C MET A 58 9.05 5.78 2.96
N VAL A 59 10.36 5.61 2.68
CA VAL A 59 11.36 5.24 3.68
C VAL A 59 11.89 6.48 4.41
N TYR A 60 12.29 7.55 3.71
CA TYR A 60 13.08 8.64 4.30
C TYR A 60 12.30 9.93 4.52
N GLU A 61 11.15 10.11 3.87
CA GLU A 61 10.42 11.37 3.95
C GLU A 61 9.03 11.25 4.58
N LEU A 62 8.46 10.04 4.68
CA LEU A 62 7.11 9.84 5.20
C LEU A 62 6.98 10.37 6.63
N GLY A 63 7.96 10.09 7.50
CA GLY A 63 7.94 10.45 8.92
C GLY A 63 7.70 11.94 9.18
N ARG A 64 8.25 12.84 8.34
CA ARG A 64 8.07 14.29 8.50
C ARG A 64 6.64 14.79 8.26
N HIS A 65 5.80 14.00 7.62
CA HIS A 65 4.40 14.33 7.36
C HIS A 65 3.45 13.81 8.44
N ILE A 66 3.93 12.91 9.30
CA ILE A 66 3.13 12.20 10.31
C ILE A 66 3.29 12.89 11.67
N LYS A 67 2.16 13.12 12.36
CA LYS A 67 2.08 13.80 13.64
C LYS A 67 1.64 12.91 14.80
N THR A 68 1.21 11.69 14.49
CA THR A 68 0.72 10.68 15.41
C THR A 68 1.77 9.62 15.69
N ASP A 69 1.64 8.86 16.76
CA ASP A 69 2.59 7.81 17.13
C ASP A 69 2.60 6.65 16.13
N PHE A 70 1.47 6.45 15.42
CA PHE A 70 1.33 5.45 14.37
C PHE A 70 0.68 6.05 13.13
N VAL A 71 0.94 5.47 11.98
CA VAL A 71 0.27 5.78 10.72
C VAL A 71 -0.25 4.51 10.07
N LEU A 72 -1.53 4.52 9.68
CA LEU A 72 -2.09 3.54 8.75
C LEU A 72 -1.89 4.05 7.31
N ILE A 73 -1.15 3.32 6.51
CA ILE A 73 -0.90 3.64 5.11
C ILE A 73 -1.95 2.94 4.26
N VAL A 74 -2.67 3.72 3.47
CA VAL A 74 -3.67 3.22 2.52
C VAL A 74 -3.31 3.62 1.09
N HIS A 75 -3.72 2.79 0.14
CA HIS A 75 -3.54 3.00 -1.29
C HIS A 75 -4.90 3.08 -2.00
N ALA A 76 -4.91 3.47 -3.27
CA ALA A 76 -6.11 3.44 -4.10
C ALA A 76 -6.69 2.02 -4.26
N ASP A 77 -5.85 1.01 -4.11
CA ASP A 77 -6.11 -0.43 -4.26
C ASP A 77 -5.83 -1.23 -2.97
N GLY A 78 -5.76 -0.54 -1.81
CA GLY A 78 -5.57 -1.15 -0.50
C GLY A 78 -5.99 -0.23 0.61
N PHE A 79 -7.05 -0.58 1.35
CA PHE A 79 -7.68 0.26 2.37
C PHE A 79 -8.50 -0.58 3.35
N VAL A 80 -8.96 0.02 4.45
CA VAL A 80 -9.79 -0.65 5.47
C VAL A 80 -11.09 -1.15 4.83
N ILE A 81 -11.40 -2.42 5.06
CA ILE A 81 -12.61 -3.07 4.54
C ILE A 81 -13.55 -3.50 5.67
N HIS A 82 -13.01 -3.99 6.78
CA HIS A 82 -13.74 -4.42 7.96
C HIS A 82 -13.28 -3.61 9.19
N PRO A 83 -13.79 -2.38 9.39
CA PRO A 83 -13.40 -1.55 10.54
C PRO A 83 -13.70 -2.24 11.88
N GLU A 84 -14.72 -3.10 11.95
CA GLU A 84 -15.07 -3.92 13.09
C GLU A 84 -13.99 -4.93 13.51
N ASN A 85 -13.07 -5.26 12.61
CA ASN A 85 -11.95 -6.17 12.86
C ASN A 85 -10.69 -5.44 13.37
N TRP A 86 -10.83 -4.14 13.74
CA TRP A 86 -9.74 -3.43 14.41
C TRP A 86 -9.36 -4.13 15.71
N SER A 87 -8.07 -4.18 16.00
CA SER A 87 -7.53 -4.63 17.28
C SER A 87 -6.43 -3.68 17.73
N ASP A 88 -6.48 -3.26 19.00
CA ASP A 88 -5.43 -2.42 19.59
C ASP A 88 -4.08 -3.15 19.61
N SER A 89 -4.07 -4.48 19.58
CA SER A 89 -2.84 -5.28 19.46
C SER A 89 -2.06 -5.03 18.15
N PHE A 90 -2.67 -4.42 17.13
CA PHE A 90 -1.95 -3.99 15.93
C PHE A 90 -0.94 -2.88 16.24
N LEU A 91 -1.13 -2.14 17.33
CA LEU A 91 -0.24 -1.08 17.79
C LEU A 91 0.89 -1.58 18.73
N ASP A 92 0.94 -2.89 19.02
CA ASP A 92 2.06 -3.49 19.79
C ASP A 92 3.34 -3.65 18.96
N TYR A 93 3.25 -3.40 17.65
CA TYR A 93 4.33 -3.56 16.67
C TYR A 93 4.70 -2.23 16.01
N ASP A 94 5.98 -2.07 15.70
CA ASP A 94 6.45 -0.94 14.90
C ASP A 94 6.10 -1.10 13.41
N TYR A 95 5.92 -2.33 12.96
CA TYR A 95 5.46 -2.64 11.62
C TYR A 95 4.46 -3.80 11.62
N ILE A 96 3.30 -3.59 11.01
CA ILE A 96 2.36 -4.64 10.65
C ILE A 96 1.83 -4.40 9.23
N GLY A 97 1.87 -5.45 8.41
CA GLY A 97 1.34 -5.48 7.06
C GLY A 97 0.72 -6.84 6.74
N SER A 98 0.34 -7.05 5.49
CA SER A 98 -0.24 -8.33 5.07
C SER A 98 0.81 -9.45 5.02
N PRO A 99 0.40 -10.71 5.21
CA PRO A 99 1.29 -11.86 5.02
C PRO A 99 1.81 -11.96 3.59
N TRP A 100 3.08 -12.28 3.46
CA TRP A 100 3.69 -12.65 2.18
C TRP A 100 3.64 -14.17 1.94
N PRO A 101 3.56 -14.62 0.67
CA PRO A 101 3.69 -16.02 0.32
C PRO A 101 5.09 -16.54 0.67
N LEU A 102 5.22 -17.85 0.83
CA LEU A 102 6.53 -18.46 0.89
C LEU A 102 7.31 -18.17 -0.41
N PRO A 103 8.58 -17.79 -0.32
CA PRO A 103 9.39 -17.52 -1.50
C PRO A 103 9.57 -18.77 -2.35
N LYS A 104 9.56 -18.58 -3.68
CA LYS A 104 9.80 -19.66 -4.66
C LYS A 104 11.29 -19.86 -4.99
N ASN A 105 12.16 -19.08 -4.38
CA ASN A 105 13.61 -19.09 -4.60
C ASN A 105 14.35 -18.83 -3.29
N ASP A 106 15.68 -18.93 -3.31
CA ASP A 106 16.51 -18.87 -2.12
C ASP A 106 16.90 -17.44 -1.69
N TYR A 107 16.45 -16.40 -2.41
CA TYR A 107 16.84 -15.02 -2.12
C TYR A 107 15.66 -14.08 -1.81
N ALA A 108 14.43 -14.37 -2.30
CA ALA A 108 13.28 -13.50 -2.05
C ALA A 108 12.80 -13.57 -0.60
N TYR A 109 12.29 -12.45 -0.09
CA TYR A 109 11.71 -12.32 1.24
C TYR A 109 12.58 -12.88 2.37
N ARG A 110 13.89 -12.59 2.33
CA ARG A 110 14.83 -13.01 3.37
C ARG A 110 15.49 -11.81 4.01
N ASP A 111 15.72 -11.93 5.32
CA ASP A 111 16.51 -10.97 6.07
C ASP A 111 18.02 -11.16 5.83
N SER A 112 18.84 -10.35 6.48
CA SER A 112 20.31 -10.41 6.36
C SER A 112 20.93 -11.69 6.92
N GLU A 113 20.20 -12.48 7.69
CA GLU A 113 20.63 -13.77 8.27
C GLU A 113 20.08 -14.96 7.47
N GLY A 114 19.28 -14.68 6.40
CA GLY A 114 18.70 -15.71 5.54
C GLY A 114 17.36 -16.25 6.02
N ASN A 115 16.79 -15.72 7.11
CA ASN A 115 15.48 -16.13 7.59
C ASN A 115 14.37 -15.60 6.68
N ILE A 116 13.31 -16.39 6.49
CA ILE A 116 12.16 -16.00 5.67
C ILE A 116 11.31 -14.97 6.41
N CYS A 117 11.10 -13.82 5.79
CA CYS A 117 10.20 -12.78 6.25
C CYS A 117 8.80 -13.03 5.68
N ARG A 118 7.80 -13.18 6.54
CA ARG A 118 6.43 -13.53 6.16
C ARG A 118 5.45 -12.37 6.28
N VAL A 119 5.88 -11.20 6.75
CA VAL A 119 5.04 -10.02 6.97
C VAL A 119 5.68 -8.81 6.32
N GLY A 120 4.90 -8.12 5.51
CA GLY A 120 5.33 -6.91 4.81
C GLY A 120 4.16 -6.19 4.15
N ASN A 121 4.38 -5.55 3.02
CA ASN A 121 3.38 -4.80 2.25
C ASN A 121 3.37 -3.29 2.52
N SER A 122 3.22 -2.50 1.45
CA SER A 122 3.11 -1.04 1.54
C SER A 122 1.87 -0.57 2.32
N VAL A 123 0.76 -1.32 2.22
CA VAL A 123 -0.46 -1.10 3.01
C VAL A 123 -0.25 -1.69 4.40
N SER A 124 0.02 -0.84 5.39
CA SER A 124 0.58 -1.24 6.68
C SER A 124 0.32 -0.22 7.76
N ILE A 125 0.44 -0.62 9.03
CA ILE A 125 0.65 0.33 10.14
C ILE A 125 2.13 0.39 10.43
N ARG A 126 2.63 1.60 10.63
CA ARG A 126 4.03 1.88 11.02
C ARG A 126 4.06 2.85 12.18
N SER A 127 4.91 2.57 13.17
CA SER A 127 5.15 3.52 14.27
C SER A 127 5.95 4.73 13.80
N LYS A 128 5.77 5.86 14.48
CA LYS A 128 6.59 7.06 14.24
C LYS A 128 8.07 6.77 14.46
N ARG A 129 8.38 5.96 15.46
CA ARG A 129 9.74 5.49 15.77
C ARG A 129 10.36 4.75 14.57
N LEU A 130 9.61 3.85 13.92
CA LEU A 130 10.08 3.19 12.70
C LEU A 130 10.28 4.18 11.54
N LEU A 131 9.37 5.16 11.37
CA LEU A 131 9.47 6.14 10.28
C LEU A 131 10.67 7.07 10.42
N ASP A 132 11.13 7.33 11.62
CA ASP A 132 12.27 8.21 11.88
C ASP A 132 13.61 7.46 11.91
N TYR A 133 13.57 6.15 12.23
CA TYR A 133 14.77 5.33 12.44
C TYR A 133 15.79 5.43 11.29
N GLN A 134 15.34 5.34 10.02
CA GLN A 134 16.24 5.35 8.86
C GLN A 134 17.00 6.66 8.71
N VAL A 135 16.38 7.77 9.10
CA VAL A 135 16.99 9.10 9.05
C VAL A 135 17.91 9.30 10.26
N GLU A 136 17.47 8.90 11.44
CA GLU A 136 18.25 9.04 12.69
C GLU A 136 19.53 8.19 12.69
N HIS A 137 19.51 7.04 12.00
CA HIS A 137 20.66 6.13 11.90
C HIS A 137 21.41 6.25 10.56
N ASP A 138 21.08 7.23 9.73
CA ASP A 138 21.70 7.46 8.41
C ASP A 138 21.83 6.19 7.57
N LEU A 139 20.75 5.39 7.53
CA LEU A 139 20.76 4.13 6.79
C LEU A 139 20.85 4.40 5.28
N PRO A 140 21.77 3.77 4.56
CA PRO A 140 21.94 3.99 3.12
C PRO A 140 20.78 3.37 2.32
N TRP A 141 20.32 4.08 1.30
CA TRP A 141 19.44 3.51 0.29
C TRP A 141 20.22 2.57 -0.63
N VAL A 142 19.85 1.30 -0.63
CA VAL A 142 20.61 0.24 -1.29
C VAL A 142 19.86 -0.29 -2.50
N LYS A 143 20.56 -0.41 -3.63
CA LYS A 143 20.10 -1.14 -4.82
C LYS A 143 20.21 -2.63 -4.58
N VAL A 144 19.23 -3.38 -5.07
CA VAL A 144 19.20 -4.83 -5.05
C VAL A 144 19.09 -5.35 -6.48
N TYR A 145 20.02 -6.19 -6.90
CA TYR A 145 20.05 -6.74 -8.27
C TYR A 145 19.94 -5.66 -9.34
N ASP A 146 19.01 -5.78 -10.28
CA ASP A 146 18.81 -4.84 -11.39
C ASP A 146 17.92 -3.63 -11.05
N GLY A 147 17.55 -3.45 -9.77
CA GLY A 147 16.62 -2.39 -9.37
C GLY A 147 16.80 -1.91 -7.94
N PHE A 148 15.78 -1.23 -7.46
CA PHE A 148 15.71 -0.77 -6.08
C PHE A 148 14.84 -1.72 -5.27
N TYR A 149 15.08 -1.77 -3.96
CA TYR A 149 14.12 -2.37 -3.06
C TYR A 149 12.78 -1.67 -3.19
N ASN A 150 11.70 -2.43 -3.24
CA ASN A 150 10.44 -1.92 -2.76
C ASN A 150 10.60 -1.53 -1.30
N GLU A 151 9.94 -0.46 -0.87
CA GLU A 151 10.13 0.11 0.46
C GLU A 151 9.78 -0.87 1.59
N ASP A 152 8.80 -1.75 1.35
CA ASP A 152 8.39 -2.79 2.27
C ASP A 152 9.46 -3.90 2.41
N ILE A 153 10.08 -4.33 1.31
CA ILE A 153 11.19 -5.30 1.36
C ILE A 153 12.42 -4.68 2.04
N PHE A 154 12.71 -3.40 1.78
CA PHE A 154 13.79 -2.69 2.45
C PHE A 154 13.60 -2.71 3.97
N LEU A 155 12.41 -2.37 4.45
CA LEU A 155 12.10 -2.32 5.88
C LEU A 155 11.95 -3.72 6.51
N CYS A 156 11.25 -4.63 5.82
CA CYS A 156 10.82 -5.91 6.41
C CYS A 156 11.80 -7.06 6.16
N CYS A 157 12.81 -6.85 5.31
CA CYS A 157 13.85 -7.84 5.07
C CYS A 157 15.25 -7.25 5.30
N TYR A 158 15.65 -6.29 4.46
CA TYR A 158 17.03 -5.80 4.45
C TYR A 158 17.46 -5.15 5.77
N CYS A 159 16.66 -4.23 6.31
CA CYS A 159 17.00 -3.51 7.54
C CYS A 159 16.45 -4.17 8.81
N LYS A 160 15.58 -5.18 8.68
CA LYS A 160 14.80 -5.75 9.78
C LYS A 160 15.66 -6.16 10.98
N ASN A 161 16.70 -6.98 10.76
CA ASN A 161 17.51 -7.50 11.85
C ASN A 161 18.27 -6.43 12.64
N GLN A 162 18.71 -5.37 11.96
CA GLN A 162 19.33 -4.24 12.64
C GLN A 162 18.32 -3.52 13.50
N MET A 163 17.14 -3.21 12.96
CA MET A 163 16.07 -2.52 13.66
C MET A 163 15.53 -3.32 14.85
N GLU A 164 15.42 -4.66 14.70
CA GLU A 164 15.01 -5.55 15.80
C GLU A 164 16.04 -5.61 16.92
N LYS A 165 17.33 -5.56 16.62
CA LYS A 165 18.41 -5.45 17.63
C LYS A 165 18.31 -4.16 18.45
N ASP A 166 17.79 -3.09 17.84
CA ASP A 166 17.54 -1.80 18.49
C ASP A 166 16.12 -1.71 19.10
N GLY A 167 15.43 -2.87 19.17
CA GLY A 167 14.18 -3.06 19.90
C GLY A 167 12.91 -2.68 19.12
N LEU A 168 12.96 -2.46 17.79
CA LEU A 168 11.75 -2.36 16.98
C LEU A 168 11.12 -3.75 16.80
N LYS A 169 9.80 -3.78 16.59
CA LYS A 169 9.02 -5.02 16.54
C LYS A 169 8.24 -5.15 15.26
N TRP A 170 8.33 -6.30 14.60
CA TRP A 170 7.47 -6.69 13.48
C TRP A 170 6.38 -7.65 13.96
N ALA A 171 5.19 -7.51 13.40
CA ALA A 171 4.11 -8.44 13.69
C ALA A 171 4.47 -9.88 13.29
N ASP A 172 3.99 -10.81 14.08
CA ASP A 172 4.00 -12.22 13.70
C ASP A 172 2.96 -12.54 12.62
N LEU A 173 3.06 -13.74 12.06
CA LEU A 173 2.17 -14.16 10.96
C LEU A 173 0.71 -14.28 11.43
N GLU A 174 0.47 -14.73 12.65
CA GLU A 174 -0.89 -14.89 13.19
C GLU A 174 -1.61 -13.55 13.31
N THR A 175 -0.93 -12.52 13.78
CA THR A 175 -1.48 -11.17 13.86
C THR A 175 -1.63 -10.56 12.48
N ALA A 176 -0.66 -10.76 11.59
CA ALA A 176 -0.67 -10.23 10.24
C ALA A 176 -1.83 -10.75 9.37
N VAL A 177 -2.26 -12.01 9.53
CA VAL A 177 -3.41 -12.55 8.78
C VAL A 177 -4.74 -11.92 9.20
N LYS A 178 -4.86 -11.47 10.45
CA LYS A 178 -6.03 -10.74 10.95
C LYS A 178 -6.00 -9.28 10.49
N PHE A 179 -4.79 -8.71 10.41
CA PHE A 179 -4.60 -7.34 9.96
C PHE A 179 -4.90 -7.17 8.47
N GLY A 180 -4.27 -7.97 7.59
CA GLY A 180 -4.37 -7.68 6.17
C GLY A 180 -4.29 -8.89 5.24
N ARG A 181 -4.87 -8.73 4.03
CA ARG A 181 -4.79 -9.73 2.96
C ARG A 181 -4.42 -9.08 1.64
N GLU A 182 -3.29 -9.51 1.04
CA GLU A 182 -2.96 -9.22 -0.35
C GLU A 182 -3.10 -10.48 -1.22
N HIS A 183 -2.43 -11.54 -0.82
CA HIS A 183 -2.45 -12.83 -1.53
C HIS A 183 -3.41 -13.82 -0.86
N PRO A 184 -4.10 -14.67 -1.65
CA PRO A 184 -4.77 -15.85 -1.10
C PRO A 184 -3.70 -16.85 -0.62
N LEU A 185 -3.65 -17.08 0.68
CA LEU A 185 -2.70 -17.99 1.33
C LEU A 185 -3.47 -19.03 2.16
N PRO A 186 -2.92 -20.23 2.40
CA PRO A 186 -3.53 -21.20 3.31
C PRO A 186 -3.85 -20.61 4.68
N GLU A 187 -2.94 -19.77 5.20
CA GLU A 187 -3.01 -19.19 6.53
C GLU A 187 -4.13 -18.14 6.69
N ASN A 188 -4.57 -17.49 5.59
CA ASN A 188 -5.62 -16.46 5.65
C ASN A 188 -6.97 -16.92 5.06
N LYS A 189 -7.09 -18.20 4.73
CA LYS A 189 -8.33 -18.77 4.17
C LYS A 189 -9.48 -18.66 5.19
N GLY A 190 -10.56 -18.02 4.78
CA GLY A 190 -11.76 -17.85 5.62
C GLY A 190 -11.60 -16.83 6.75
N ILE A 191 -10.50 -16.08 6.78
CA ILE A 191 -10.30 -14.96 7.72
C ILE A 191 -10.69 -13.66 7.00
N GLU A 192 -11.61 -12.91 7.57
CA GLU A 192 -11.93 -11.56 7.12
C GLU A 192 -10.93 -10.56 7.74
N PRO A 193 -10.02 -9.99 6.93
CA PRO A 193 -8.99 -9.10 7.44
C PRO A 193 -9.54 -7.70 7.71
N PHE A 194 -8.88 -6.92 8.58
CA PHE A 194 -9.19 -5.51 8.80
C PHE A 194 -8.98 -4.69 7.52
N ILE A 195 -7.89 -4.96 6.75
CA ILE A 195 -7.50 -4.22 5.55
C ILE A 195 -7.15 -5.19 4.41
N PHE A 196 -7.27 -4.76 3.17
CA PHE A 196 -6.79 -5.53 2.02
C PHE A 196 -5.83 -4.71 1.16
N HIS A 197 -5.08 -5.39 0.29
CA HIS A 197 -4.31 -4.80 -0.80
C HIS A 197 -4.43 -5.67 -2.05
N LYS A 198 -4.68 -5.03 -3.20
CA LYS A 198 -4.95 -5.69 -4.48
C LYS A 198 -6.25 -6.49 -4.51
N TRP A 199 -6.93 -6.44 -5.65
CA TRP A 199 -8.17 -7.20 -5.90
C TRP A 199 -7.83 -8.59 -6.44
N TRP A 200 -7.16 -9.43 -5.63
CA TRP A 200 -6.82 -10.80 -5.98
C TRP A 200 -7.60 -11.79 -5.13
N GLY A 201 -8.09 -12.87 -5.79
CA GLY A 201 -8.86 -13.90 -5.11
C GLY A 201 -10.11 -13.36 -4.41
N GLU A 202 -10.30 -13.63 -3.14
CA GLU A 202 -11.46 -13.18 -2.37
C GLU A 202 -11.58 -11.65 -2.27
N ASN A 203 -10.49 -10.91 -2.47
CA ASN A 203 -10.50 -9.46 -2.47
C ASN A 203 -11.20 -8.85 -3.69
N GLU A 204 -11.48 -9.62 -4.75
CA GLU A 204 -12.14 -9.13 -5.98
C GLU A 204 -13.54 -8.54 -5.73
N SER A 205 -14.18 -8.97 -4.66
CA SER A 205 -15.50 -8.49 -4.25
C SER A 205 -15.48 -7.11 -3.58
N TYR A 206 -14.33 -6.62 -3.15
CA TYR A 206 -14.20 -5.37 -2.42
C TYR A 206 -14.37 -4.14 -3.31
N PRO A 207 -14.77 -2.98 -2.76
CA PRO A 207 -15.11 -1.80 -3.54
C PRO A 207 -13.99 -1.31 -4.45
N HIS A 208 -14.38 -0.85 -5.66
CA HIS A 208 -13.50 -0.20 -6.61
C HIS A 208 -13.88 1.27 -6.75
N PHE A 209 -12.90 2.15 -6.63
CA PHE A 209 -13.10 3.58 -6.85
C PHE A 209 -12.54 3.99 -8.20
N TYR A 210 -13.32 4.77 -8.96
CA TYR A 210 -12.92 5.27 -10.27
C TYR A 210 -13.19 6.76 -10.36
N SER A 211 -12.20 7.53 -10.80
CA SER A 211 -12.38 8.94 -11.11
C SER A 211 -13.42 9.13 -12.22
N PRO A 212 -14.13 10.27 -12.26
CA PRO A 212 -15.10 10.56 -13.33
C PRO A 212 -14.51 10.37 -14.73
N LYS A 213 -13.28 10.82 -14.95
CA LYS A 213 -12.55 10.62 -16.22
C LYS A 213 -12.37 9.13 -16.55
N LYS A 214 -12.03 8.30 -15.58
CA LYS A 214 -11.84 6.86 -15.76
C LYS A 214 -13.15 6.16 -16.04
N ARG A 215 -14.24 6.55 -15.35
CA ARG A 215 -15.61 6.04 -15.60
C ARG A 215 -16.06 6.32 -17.03
N ILE A 216 -15.88 7.56 -17.52
CA ILE A 216 -16.20 7.96 -18.90
C ILE A 216 -15.39 7.09 -19.88
N LYS A 217 -14.06 6.95 -19.66
CA LYS A 217 -13.21 6.14 -20.51
C LYS A 217 -13.67 4.68 -20.57
N MET A 218 -14.07 4.09 -19.44
CA MET A 218 -14.59 2.73 -19.37
C MET A 218 -15.92 2.59 -20.12
N ALA A 219 -16.82 3.54 -19.97
CA ALA A 219 -18.12 3.54 -20.67
C ALA A 219 -17.98 3.64 -22.20
N ILE A 220 -16.99 4.41 -22.69
CA ILE A 220 -16.77 4.62 -24.13
C ILE A 220 -15.94 3.46 -24.75
N ARG A 221 -15.16 2.73 -23.96
CA ARG A 221 -14.25 1.65 -24.44
C ARG A 221 -14.97 0.59 -25.31
N PRO A 222 -16.14 0.06 -24.95
CA PRO A 222 -16.87 -0.88 -25.79
C PRO A 222 -17.25 -0.28 -27.14
N LEU A 223 -17.69 0.97 -27.19
CA LEU A 223 -18.07 1.67 -28.42
C LEU A 223 -16.88 1.89 -29.36
N LEU A 224 -15.70 2.19 -28.80
CA LEU A 224 -14.47 2.34 -29.58
C LEU A 224 -13.93 0.99 -30.09
N PHE A 225 -14.12 -0.07 -29.34
CA PHE A 225 -13.78 -1.42 -29.76
C PHE A 225 -14.67 -1.87 -30.91
N TRP A 226 -15.99 -1.63 -30.81
CA TRP A 226 -16.97 -1.89 -31.87
C TRP A 226 -16.63 -1.13 -33.17
N ARG A 227 -16.30 0.16 -33.08
CA ARG A 227 -15.91 0.97 -34.25
C ARG A 227 -14.61 0.46 -34.91
N LYS A 228 -13.65 -0.04 -34.16
CA LYS A 228 -12.42 -0.61 -34.69
C LYS A 228 -12.66 -1.93 -35.39
N THR A 229 -13.49 -2.80 -34.82
CA THR A 229 -13.87 -4.07 -35.45
C THR A 229 -14.72 -3.89 -36.70
N ASP A 230 -15.65 -2.93 -36.71
CA ASP A 230 -16.43 -2.58 -37.90
C ASP A 230 -15.58 -2.00 -39.03
N LYS A 231 -14.64 -1.11 -38.68
CA LYS A 231 -13.70 -0.55 -39.66
C LYS A 231 -12.81 -1.66 -40.24
N TRP A 232 -12.26 -2.53 -39.38
CA TRP A 232 -11.45 -3.67 -39.81
C TRP A 232 -12.21 -4.64 -40.69
N LYS A 233 -13.48 -4.98 -40.35
CA LYS A 233 -14.36 -5.83 -41.16
C LYS A 233 -14.63 -5.22 -42.54
N LYS A 234 -14.93 -3.93 -42.61
CA LYS A 234 -15.12 -3.20 -43.87
C LYS A 234 -13.87 -3.17 -44.73
N GLU A 235 -12.70 -2.97 -44.14
CA GLU A 235 -11.40 -2.95 -44.83
C GLU A 235 -11.02 -4.35 -45.38
N HIS A 236 -11.56 -5.44 -44.81
CA HIS A 236 -11.27 -6.83 -45.20
C HIS A 236 -12.46 -7.53 -45.88
N GLY A 237 -13.49 -6.78 -46.28
CA GLY A 237 -14.62 -7.33 -47.07
C GLY A 237 -15.48 -8.34 -46.32
N ILE A 238 -15.48 -8.31 -44.99
CA ILE A 238 -16.27 -9.18 -44.11
C ILE A 238 -17.52 -8.40 -43.70
N VAL A 239 -18.52 -8.32 -44.56
CA VAL A 239 -19.87 -7.78 -44.25
C VAL A 239 -20.87 -8.90 -44.41
#